data_fae5d07e60868517f58dcd3b33657224
#
_entry.id   fae5d07e60868517f58dcd3b33657224
#
_cell.length_a   1.000
_cell.length_b   1.000
_cell.length_c   1.000
_cell.angle_alpha   90.00
_cell.angle_beta   90.00
_cell.angle_gamma   90.00
#
_symmetry.space_group_name_H-M   'P 1'
#
loop_
_entity.id
_entity.type
_entity.pdbx_description
1 polymer ?
#
loop_
_entity_poly.entity_id
_entity_poly.type
_entity_poly.pdbx_seq_one_letter_code
_entity_poly.pdbx_strand_id
1 'polypeptide(L)'
;MALSVPSKLDHFIKDKMRVKHYIRYMDDGVIFSNDKEFLHELRAKMREVATELGLTFNERKTRAVRISRGFTFMKVRYWVTSEGKVIKKLTRSGITRMRRKLKKLARLVKNGTITLDDVYNSMQSWVAHSKVARSYHTLRSMLSLYYKLFGGYKSHRKYTKQGWVKNEILQNDKWREFRWNWNVA
;
A
#
# COMPACT_ATOMS: atom_id res chain seq x y z
N MET A 1 11.63 21.79 -5.17
CA MET A 1 11.86 22.19 -3.75
C MET A 1 11.16 21.34 -2.68
N ALA A 2 10.09 20.63 -2.97
CA ALA A 2 9.32 19.88 -1.94
C ALA A 2 10.02 18.65 -1.32
N LEU A 3 11.06 18.09 -1.93
CA LEU A 3 11.75 16.89 -1.43
C LEU A 3 12.97 17.18 -0.53
N SER A 4 13.47 18.43 -0.52
CA SER A 4 14.68 18.78 0.25
C SER A 4 14.41 19.01 1.74
N VAL A 5 13.21 19.46 2.10
CA VAL A 5 12.86 19.77 3.50
C VAL A 5 12.72 18.51 4.36
N PRO A 6 12.00 17.45 3.93
CA PRO A 6 11.98 16.18 4.66
C PRO A 6 13.36 15.51 4.76
N SER A 7 14.28 15.75 3.82
CA SER A 7 15.64 15.22 3.85
C SER A 7 16.44 15.74 5.06
N LYS A 8 16.27 17.00 5.46
CA LYS A 8 16.90 17.56 6.67
C LYS A 8 16.42 16.84 7.93
N LEU A 9 15.15 16.49 8.01
CA LEU A 9 14.60 15.70 9.10
C LEU A 9 15.16 14.27 9.10
N ASP A 10 15.36 13.65 7.92
CA ASP A 10 15.98 12.33 7.80
C ASP A 10 17.42 12.34 8.32
N HIS A 11 18.21 13.36 7.96
CA HIS A 11 19.57 13.56 8.46
C HIS A 11 19.58 13.74 9.98
N PHE A 12 18.66 14.54 10.52
CA PHE A 12 18.53 14.68 11.97
C PHE A 12 18.29 13.33 12.66
N ILE A 13 17.34 12.54 12.15
CA ILE A 13 16.99 11.22 12.70
C ILE A 13 18.17 10.24 12.58
N LYS A 14 18.82 10.18 11.44
CA LYS A 14 19.87 9.21 11.15
C LYS A 14 21.22 9.60 11.75
N ASP A 15 21.66 10.83 11.55
CA ASP A 15 23.02 11.25 11.83
C ASP A 15 23.14 11.81 13.24
N LYS A 16 22.21 12.67 13.69
CA LYS A 16 22.24 13.23 15.05
C LYS A 16 21.68 12.29 16.10
N MET A 17 20.49 11.71 15.85
CA MET A 17 19.83 10.82 16.79
C MET A 17 20.26 9.35 16.64
N ARG A 18 21.04 9.00 15.61
CA ARG A 18 21.60 7.67 15.34
C ARG A 18 20.57 6.55 15.36
N VAL A 19 19.36 6.83 14.86
CA VAL A 19 18.27 5.86 14.82
C VAL A 19 18.59 4.73 13.82
N LYS A 20 18.75 3.50 14.32
CA LYS A 20 19.10 2.34 13.49
C LYS A 20 17.94 1.90 12.56
N HIS A 21 16.73 1.87 13.08
CA HIS A 21 15.57 1.31 12.40
C HIS A 21 14.57 2.43 12.08
N TYR A 22 14.81 3.09 10.95
CA TYR A 22 13.99 4.17 10.41
C TYR A 22 13.67 3.91 8.96
N ILE A 23 12.40 4.03 8.60
CA ILE A 23 11.89 3.92 7.22
C ILE A 23 10.95 5.10 6.98
N ARG A 24 11.14 5.81 5.88
CA ARG A 24 10.23 6.86 5.42
C ARG A 24 9.77 6.58 3.98
N TYR A 25 8.52 6.86 3.74
CA TYR A 25 7.94 6.91 2.40
C TYR A 25 7.09 8.18 2.28
N MET A 26 7.56 9.13 1.49
CA MET A 26 6.96 10.47 1.39
C MET A 26 6.75 11.10 2.78
N ASP A 27 5.49 11.32 3.18
CA ASP A 27 5.08 11.95 4.43
C ASP A 27 4.96 10.97 5.61
N ASP A 28 4.91 9.66 5.32
CA ASP A 28 4.76 8.64 6.34
C ASP A 28 6.14 8.08 6.77
N GLY A 29 6.44 8.10 8.06
CA GLY A 29 7.65 7.52 8.63
C GLY A 29 7.34 6.52 9.74
N VAL A 30 8.22 5.53 9.92
CA VAL A 30 8.16 4.55 11.00
C VAL A 30 9.54 4.40 11.61
N ILE A 31 9.60 4.45 12.93
CA ILE A 31 10.81 4.27 13.73
C ILE A 31 10.56 3.10 14.68
N PHE A 32 11.54 2.22 14.84
CA PHE A 32 11.49 1.13 15.80
C PHE A 32 12.60 1.30 16.83
N SER A 33 12.26 1.15 18.10
CA SER A 33 13.18 1.06 19.23
C SER A 33 12.58 0.18 20.32
N ASN A 34 13.43 -0.48 21.10
CA ASN A 34 13.02 -1.19 22.30
C ASN A 34 12.88 -0.24 23.51
N ASP A 35 13.44 0.96 23.41
CA ASP A 35 13.38 2.00 24.43
C ASP A 35 12.21 2.95 24.13
N LYS A 36 11.24 2.97 25.05
CA LYS A 36 10.04 3.78 24.94
C LYS A 36 10.33 5.25 25.28
N GLU A 37 11.16 5.49 26.28
CA GLU A 37 11.58 6.83 26.72
C GLU A 37 12.33 7.52 25.58
N PHE A 38 13.26 6.82 24.95
CA PHE A 38 13.95 7.30 23.75
C PHE A 38 12.98 7.69 22.64
N LEU A 39 11.93 6.89 22.37
CA LEU A 39 10.93 7.23 21.35
C LEU A 39 10.14 8.50 21.70
N HIS A 40 9.86 8.75 22.98
CA HIS A 40 9.19 9.96 23.41
C HIS A 40 10.08 11.19 23.27
N GLU A 41 11.34 11.09 23.70
CA GLU A 41 12.34 12.14 23.54
C GLU A 41 12.60 12.47 22.06
N LEU A 42 12.83 11.44 21.26
CA LEU A 42 13.01 11.58 19.81
C LEU A 42 11.82 12.29 19.15
N ARG A 43 10.60 11.92 19.54
CA ARG A 43 9.38 12.56 19.02
C ARG A 43 9.33 14.06 19.38
N ALA A 44 9.73 14.44 20.61
CA ALA A 44 9.76 15.84 21.00
C ALA A 44 10.78 16.61 20.16
N LYS A 45 12.02 16.12 20.07
CA LYS A 45 13.09 16.74 19.27
C LYS A 45 12.77 16.82 17.77
N MET A 46 12.15 15.76 17.22
CA MET A 46 11.70 15.77 15.82
C MET A 46 10.65 16.87 15.58
N ARG A 47 9.79 17.14 16.57
CA ARG A 47 8.78 18.18 16.47
C ARG A 47 9.41 19.57 16.42
N GLU A 48 10.42 19.84 17.27
CA GLU A 48 11.17 21.08 17.26
C GLU A 48 11.82 21.33 15.91
N VAL A 49 12.59 20.34 15.41
CA VAL A 49 13.23 20.42 14.09
C VAL A 49 12.22 20.58 12.95
N ALA A 50 11.08 19.87 13.02
CA ALA A 50 10.04 20.02 12.01
C ALA A 50 9.45 21.44 12.01
N THR A 51 9.22 22.03 13.19
CA THR A 51 8.71 23.41 13.31
C THR A 51 9.69 24.41 12.71
N GLU A 52 11.00 24.26 12.99
CA GLU A 52 12.06 25.09 12.37
C GLU A 52 12.07 24.99 10.85
N LEU A 53 11.69 23.82 10.29
CA LEU A 53 11.62 23.57 8.87
C LEU A 53 10.26 23.97 8.24
N GLY A 54 9.34 24.55 9.03
CA GLY A 54 8.00 24.91 8.59
C GLY A 54 7.08 23.69 8.36
N LEU A 55 7.42 22.52 8.95
CA LEU A 55 6.63 21.31 8.87
C LEU A 55 5.79 21.11 10.14
N THR A 56 4.62 20.50 9.99
CA THR A 56 3.76 20.14 11.11
C THR A 56 3.46 18.65 11.13
N PHE A 57 3.60 18.01 12.29
CA PHE A 57 3.18 16.62 12.47
C PHE A 57 1.68 16.50 12.74
N ASN A 58 1.07 15.48 12.16
CA ASN A 58 -0.30 15.11 12.53
C ASN A 58 -0.29 14.37 13.88
N GLU A 59 -0.64 15.08 14.97
CA GLU A 59 -0.60 14.57 16.33
C GLU A 59 -1.41 13.31 16.56
N ARG A 60 -2.55 13.17 15.87
CA ARG A 60 -3.40 11.98 15.99
C ARG A 60 -2.76 10.73 15.39
N LYS A 61 -1.86 10.89 14.41
CA LYS A 61 -1.14 9.80 13.74
C LYS A 61 0.24 9.54 14.32
N THR A 62 0.93 10.60 14.80
CA THR A 62 2.29 10.51 15.34
C THR A 62 2.27 10.04 16.79
N ARG A 63 2.41 8.74 16.98
CA ARG A 63 2.35 8.11 18.31
C ARG A 63 3.24 6.88 18.42
N ALA A 64 3.82 6.65 19.59
CA ALA A 64 4.48 5.41 19.92
C ALA A 64 3.45 4.33 20.26
N VAL A 65 3.57 3.16 19.64
CA VAL A 65 2.68 2.02 19.85
C VAL A 65 3.48 0.74 19.99
N ARG A 66 3.03 -0.18 20.83
CA ARG A 66 3.64 -1.52 20.92
C ARG A 66 3.46 -2.25 19.58
N ILE A 67 4.52 -2.88 19.10
CA ILE A 67 4.50 -3.60 17.81
C ILE A 67 3.48 -4.74 17.79
N SER A 68 3.20 -5.35 18.94
CA SER A 68 2.15 -6.38 19.11
C SER A 68 0.74 -5.85 18.87
N ARG A 69 0.46 -4.56 19.18
CA ARG A 69 -0.82 -3.91 18.86
C ARG A 69 -0.94 -3.58 17.38
N GLY A 70 0.19 -3.54 16.69
CA GLY A 70 0.29 -3.27 15.26
C GLY A 70 0.16 -1.81 14.89
N PHE A 71 0.73 -1.48 13.76
CA PHE A 71 0.70 -0.16 13.13
C PHE A 71 0.32 -0.30 11.65
N THR A 72 -0.04 0.81 11.04
CA THR A 72 -0.36 0.86 9.61
C THR A 72 0.69 1.69 8.89
N PHE A 73 1.28 1.12 7.83
CA PHE A 73 2.21 1.79 6.95
C PHE A 73 1.87 1.44 5.51
N MET A 74 1.84 2.41 4.59
CA MET A 74 1.50 2.23 3.18
C MET A 74 0.19 1.43 2.96
N LYS A 75 -0.85 1.69 3.77
CA LYS A 75 -2.16 1.01 3.73
C LYS A 75 -2.14 -0.48 4.07
N VAL A 76 -1.02 -0.98 4.59
CA VAL A 76 -0.86 -2.33 5.13
C VAL A 76 -0.74 -2.24 6.65
N ARG A 77 -1.45 -3.09 7.37
CA ARG A 77 -1.32 -3.23 8.82
C ARG A 77 -0.30 -4.31 9.13
N TYR A 78 0.64 -3.98 9.99
CA TYR A 78 1.72 -4.84 10.45
C TYR A 78 1.60 -5.06 11.95
N TRP A 79 1.87 -6.25 12.42
CA TRP A 79 2.06 -6.56 13.84
C TRP A 79 2.93 -7.79 14.00
N VAL A 80 3.48 -7.96 15.20
CA VAL A 80 4.29 -9.12 15.56
C VAL A 80 3.50 -9.95 16.57
N THR A 81 3.43 -11.25 16.34
CA THR A 81 2.80 -12.21 17.27
C THR A 81 3.72 -12.48 18.48
N SER A 82 3.20 -13.12 19.53
CA SER A 82 3.99 -13.59 20.69
C SER A 82 5.16 -14.49 20.31
N GLU A 83 5.03 -15.20 19.19
CA GLU A 83 6.05 -16.10 18.64
C GLU A 83 7.09 -15.35 17.76
N GLY A 84 7.06 -14.03 17.72
CA GLY A 84 7.97 -13.23 16.88
C GLY A 84 7.60 -13.17 15.39
N LYS A 85 6.48 -13.77 14.96
CA LYS A 85 6.09 -13.81 13.56
C LYS A 85 5.48 -12.49 13.09
N VAL A 86 6.01 -11.93 12.01
CA VAL A 86 5.47 -10.71 11.39
C VAL A 86 4.23 -11.04 10.56
N ILE A 87 3.12 -10.39 10.87
CA ILE A 87 1.87 -10.51 10.11
C ILE A 87 1.62 -9.20 9.35
N LYS A 88 1.24 -9.35 8.07
CA LYS A 88 0.91 -8.25 7.16
C LYS A 88 -0.52 -8.44 6.63
N LYS A 89 -1.40 -7.45 6.81
CA LYS A 89 -2.76 -7.49 6.25
C LYS A 89 -3.15 -6.16 5.62
N LEU A 90 -3.96 -6.21 4.59
CA LEU A 90 -4.58 -5.00 4.03
C LEU A 90 -5.52 -4.37 5.06
N THR A 91 -5.56 -3.03 5.08
CA THR A 91 -6.49 -2.31 5.96
C THR A 91 -7.94 -2.50 5.50
N ARG A 92 -8.87 -2.62 6.47
CA ARG A 92 -10.31 -2.70 6.18
C ARG A 92 -10.80 -1.52 5.34
N SER A 93 -10.33 -0.32 5.66
CA SER A 93 -10.66 0.90 4.91
C SER A 93 -10.21 0.83 3.46
N GLY A 94 -8.99 0.30 3.19
CA GLY A 94 -8.47 0.08 1.84
C GLY A 94 -9.32 -0.89 1.03
N ILE A 95 -9.72 -2.01 1.64
CA ILE A 95 -10.58 -3.02 1.02
C ILE A 95 -11.96 -2.43 0.69
N THR A 96 -12.59 -1.74 1.65
CA THR A 96 -13.90 -1.11 1.47
C THR A 96 -13.86 -0.03 0.38
N ARG A 97 -12.80 0.79 0.37
CA ARG A 97 -12.58 1.82 -0.67
C ARG A 97 -12.50 1.18 -2.05
N MET A 98 -11.77 0.08 -2.20
CA MET A 98 -11.67 -0.60 -3.50
C MET A 98 -13.00 -1.20 -3.94
N ARG A 99 -13.77 -1.82 -3.04
CA ARG A 99 -15.13 -2.31 -3.35
C ARG A 99 -16.05 -1.19 -3.83
N ARG A 100 -16.03 -0.04 -3.16
CA ARG A 100 -16.81 1.15 -3.58
C ARG A 100 -16.32 1.69 -4.91
N LYS A 101 -14.99 1.72 -5.14
CA LYS A 101 -14.40 2.14 -6.39
C LYS A 101 -14.86 1.26 -7.55
N LEU A 102 -14.81 -0.08 -7.43
CA LEU A 102 -15.29 -0.99 -8.49
C LEU A 102 -16.76 -0.76 -8.84
N LYS A 103 -17.63 -0.59 -7.85
CA LYS A 103 -19.05 -0.26 -8.08
C LYS A 103 -19.23 1.08 -8.78
N LYS A 104 -18.44 2.10 -8.44
CA LYS A 104 -18.45 3.40 -9.13
C LYS A 104 -17.98 3.24 -10.59
N LEU A 105 -16.86 2.53 -10.82
CA LEU A 105 -16.33 2.30 -12.14
C LEU A 105 -17.32 1.55 -13.03
N ALA A 106 -18.08 0.59 -12.50
CA ALA A 106 -19.13 -0.11 -13.25
C ALA A 106 -20.22 0.84 -13.78
N ARG A 107 -20.62 1.85 -12.96
CA ARG A 107 -21.55 2.89 -13.41
C ARG A 107 -20.95 3.77 -14.51
N LEU A 108 -19.68 4.15 -14.38
CA LEU A 108 -18.99 4.98 -15.36
C LEU A 108 -18.77 4.27 -16.69
N VAL A 109 -18.49 2.96 -16.68
CA VAL A 109 -18.44 2.14 -17.89
C VAL A 109 -19.82 2.07 -18.56
N LYS A 110 -20.89 1.82 -17.78
CA LYS A 110 -22.27 1.80 -18.30
C LYS A 110 -22.65 3.11 -18.99
N ASN A 111 -22.17 4.24 -18.47
CA ASN A 111 -22.43 5.58 -19.02
C ASN A 111 -21.44 5.97 -20.14
N GLY A 112 -20.54 5.07 -20.56
CA GLY A 112 -19.55 5.37 -21.60
C GLY A 112 -18.43 6.36 -21.20
N THR A 113 -18.35 6.75 -19.91
CA THR A 113 -17.38 7.75 -19.44
C THR A 113 -15.96 7.22 -19.37
N ILE A 114 -15.79 5.92 -19.12
CA ILE A 114 -14.49 5.23 -19.02
C ILE A 114 -14.54 3.90 -19.76
N THR A 115 -13.36 3.41 -20.13
CA THR A 115 -13.22 2.13 -20.82
C THR A 115 -13.06 0.95 -19.85
N LEU A 116 -13.29 -0.27 -20.33
CA LEU A 116 -12.98 -1.47 -19.55
C LEU A 116 -11.47 -1.63 -19.30
N ASP A 117 -10.62 -1.10 -20.18
CA ASP A 117 -9.16 -1.06 -19.99
C ASP A 117 -8.77 -0.21 -18.77
N ASP A 118 -9.43 0.93 -18.54
CA ASP A 118 -9.19 1.78 -17.37
C ASP A 118 -9.53 1.05 -16.07
N VAL A 119 -10.64 0.29 -16.10
CA VAL A 119 -11.06 -0.54 -14.97
C VAL A 119 -10.04 -1.66 -14.70
N TYR A 120 -9.62 -2.34 -15.76
CA TYR A 120 -8.62 -3.40 -15.67
C TYR A 120 -7.31 -2.89 -15.08
N ASN A 121 -6.76 -1.78 -15.59
CA ASN A 121 -5.54 -1.17 -15.09
C ASN A 121 -5.66 -0.77 -13.61
N SER A 122 -6.82 -0.20 -13.22
CA SER A 122 -7.10 0.10 -11.83
C SER A 122 -7.14 -1.14 -10.93
N MET A 123 -7.71 -2.24 -11.43
CA MET A 123 -7.74 -3.52 -10.70
C MET A 123 -6.35 -4.13 -10.59
N GLN A 124 -5.56 -4.15 -11.67
CA GLN A 124 -4.19 -4.67 -11.67
C GLN A 124 -3.28 -3.92 -10.68
N SER A 125 -3.36 -2.61 -10.65
CA SER A 125 -2.62 -1.78 -9.67
C SER A 125 -2.98 -2.15 -8.23
N TRP A 126 -4.27 -2.40 -7.94
CA TRP A 126 -4.70 -2.83 -6.63
C TRP A 126 -4.26 -4.26 -6.30
N VAL A 127 -4.29 -5.18 -7.27
CA VAL A 127 -3.79 -6.57 -7.13
C VAL A 127 -2.30 -6.55 -6.80
N ALA A 128 -1.49 -5.77 -7.53
CA ALA A 128 -0.06 -5.62 -7.29
C ALA A 128 0.22 -5.14 -5.86
N HIS A 129 -0.50 -4.11 -5.39
CA HIS A 129 -0.41 -3.63 -4.01
C HIS A 129 -0.84 -4.70 -2.99
N SER A 130 -1.88 -5.47 -3.28
CA SER A 130 -2.41 -6.48 -2.37
C SER A 130 -1.44 -7.66 -2.14
N LYS A 131 -0.52 -7.91 -3.07
CA LYS A 131 0.50 -8.96 -2.96
C LYS A 131 1.52 -8.72 -1.83
N VAL A 132 1.69 -7.46 -1.39
CA VAL A 132 2.57 -7.11 -0.27
C VAL A 132 2.08 -7.70 1.06
N ALA A 133 0.79 -7.98 1.16
CA ALA A 133 0.15 -8.49 2.37
C ALA A 133 -0.36 -9.94 2.17
N ARG A 134 -0.49 -10.71 3.26
CA ARG A 134 -1.13 -12.02 3.22
C ARG A 134 -2.65 -11.85 3.05
N SER A 135 -3.10 -11.67 1.80
CA SER A 135 -4.45 -11.22 1.48
C SER A 135 -5.21 -12.14 0.52
N TYR A 136 -4.83 -13.42 0.43
CA TYR A 136 -5.42 -14.38 -0.51
C TYR A 136 -6.96 -14.36 -0.53
N HIS A 137 -7.62 -14.53 0.62
CA HIS A 137 -9.08 -14.52 0.68
C HIS A 137 -9.70 -13.18 0.29
N THR A 138 -9.03 -12.07 0.66
CA THR A 138 -9.47 -10.72 0.27
C THR A 138 -9.34 -10.52 -1.23
N LEU A 139 -8.22 -10.97 -1.80
CA LEU A 139 -7.97 -10.90 -3.24
C LEU A 139 -9.01 -11.73 -4.01
N ARG A 140 -9.25 -12.98 -3.59
CA ARG A 140 -10.26 -13.85 -4.19
C ARG A 140 -11.65 -13.22 -4.17
N SER A 141 -12.06 -12.67 -3.01
CA SER A 141 -13.35 -11.97 -2.86
C SER A 141 -13.45 -10.72 -3.75
N MET A 142 -12.35 -9.99 -3.93
CA MET A 142 -12.33 -8.79 -4.78
C MET A 142 -12.36 -9.16 -6.26
N LEU A 143 -11.65 -10.21 -6.67
CA LEU A 143 -11.72 -10.75 -8.03
C LEU A 143 -13.12 -11.26 -8.35
N SER A 144 -13.78 -11.98 -7.43
CA SER A 144 -15.16 -12.42 -7.61
C SER A 144 -16.11 -11.23 -7.85
N LEU A 145 -15.94 -10.14 -7.09
CA LEU A 145 -16.70 -8.90 -7.32
C LEU A 145 -16.39 -8.28 -8.69
N TYR A 146 -15.12 -8.26 -9.08
CA TYR A 146 -14.70 -7.77 -10.39
C TYR A 146 -15.34 -8.58 -11.53
N TYR A 147 -15.30 -9.91 -11.44
CA TYR A 147 -15.97 -10.80 -12.40
C TYR A 147 -17.47 -10.54 -12.50
N LYS A 148 -18.14 -10.39 -11.34
CA LYS A 148 -19.58 -10.10 -11.31
C LYS A 148 -19.93 -8.77 -11.99
N LEU A 149 -19.09 -7.75 -11.88
CA LEU A 149 -19.37 -6.41 -12.41
C LEU A 149 -18.94 -6.23 -13.87
N PHE A 150 -17.89 -6.92 -14.33
CA PHE A 150 -17.24 -6.66 -15.62
C PHE A 150 -17.04 -7.93 -16.47
N GLY A 151 -17.69 -9.05 -16.12
CA GLY A 151 -17.61 -10.29 -16.90
C GLY A 151 -16.19 -10.87 -16.99
N GLY A 152 -15.28 -10.50 -16.06
CA GLY A 152 -13.90 -10.98 -16.09
C GLY A 152 -13.04 -10.34 -17.19
N TYR A 153 -13.40 -9.15 -17.66
CA TYR A 153 -12.65 -8.43 -18.69
C TYR A 153 -11.14 -8.37 -18.38
N LYS A 154 -10.33 -8.62 -19.39
CA LYS A 154 -8.88 -8.48 -19.39
C LYS A 154 -8.49 -7.56 -20.54
N SER A 155 -7.56 -6.64 -20.27
CA SER A 155 -7.01 -5.85 -21.35
C SER A 155 -6.20 -6.73 -22.30
N HIS A 156 -6.42 -6.57 -23.58
CA HIS A 156 -5.63 -7.20 -24.65
C HIS A 156 -4.35 -6.40 -24.95
N ARG A 157 -4.08 -5.32 -24.20
CA ARG A 157 -2.87 -4.52 -24.36
C ARG A 157 -1.74 -5.12 -23.54
N LYS A 158 -0.63 -5.47 -24.20
CA LYS A 158 0.64 -5.78 -23.53
C LYS A 158 1.55 -4.57 -23.59
N TYR A 159 2.22 -4.29 -22.47
CA TYR A 159 3.33 -3.34 -22.46
C TYR A 159 4.56 -4.01 -23.06
N THR A 160 5.09 -3.48 -24.14
CA THR A 160 6.39 -3.86 -24.71
C THR A 160 7.40 -2.74 -24.47
N LYS A 161 8.68 -2.99 -24.73
CA LYS A 161 9.74 -1.94 -24.68
C LYS A 161 9.46 -0.76 -25.60
N GLN A 162 8.57 -0.92 -26.58
CA GLN A 162 8.18 0.12 -27.54
C GLN A 162 6.84 0.81 -27.20
N GLY A 163 6.20 0.46 -26.08
CA GLY A 163 4.94 1.02 -25.62
C GLY A 163 3.80 0.02 -25.57
N TRP A 164 2.57 0.53 -25.43
CA TRP A 164 1.36 -0.30 -25.34
C TRP A 164 0.92 -0.80 -26.73
N VAL A 165 0.95 -2.11 -26.94
CA VAL A 165 0.50 -2.74 -28.19
C VAL A 165 -0.82 -3.50 -27.96
N LYS A 166 -1.78 -3.38 -28.90
CA LYS A 166 -2.98 -4.21 -28.91
C LYS A 166 -2.60 -5.66 -29.21
N ASN A 167 -2.94 -6.58 -28.34
CA ASN A 167 -2.84 -8.01 -28.63
C ASN A 167 -4.13 -8.50 -29.30
N GLU A 168 -3.97 -9.14 -30.43
CA GLU A 168 -5.03 -9.95 -31.03
C GLU A 168 -5.30 -11.18 -30.16
N ILE A 169 -6.57 -11.33 -29.84
CA ILE A 169 -7.34 -12.48 -29.38
C ILE A 169 -6.55 -13.63 -28.73
N LEU A 170 -6.63 -13.72 -27.42
CA LEU A 170 -6.54 -15.00 -26.72
C LEU A 170 -7.91 -15.31 -26.08
N GLN A 171 -8.78 -15.92 -26.87
CA GLN A 171 -9.80 -16.81 -26.36
C GLN A 171 -9.08 -18.01 -25.75
N ASN A 172 -8.98 -18.05 -24.44
CA ASN A 172 -8.67 -19.31 -23.75
C ASN A 172 -9.04 -19.24 -22.28
N ASP A 173 -9.95 -20.11 -21.87
CA ASP A 173 -10.54 -20.29 -20.55
C ASP A 173 -9.60 -20.87 -19.48
N LYS A 174 -8.32 -20.53 -19.48
CA LYS A 174 -7.32 -21.07 -18.53
C LYS A 174 -7.20 -20.31 -17.21
N TRP A 175 -8.33 -19.87 -16.64
CA TRP A 175 -8.29 -19.25 -15.31
C TRP A 175 -8.29 -20.24 -14.14
N ARG A 176 -8.55 -21.50 -14.39
CA ARG A 176 -8.52 -22.56 -13.37
C ARG A 176 -7.10 -22.98 -12.97
N GLU A 177 -6.08 -22.60 -13.73
CA GLU A 177 -4.68 -23.01 -13.54
C GLU A 177 -3.75 -21.94 -13.00
N PHE A 178 -4.24 -20.81 -12.44
CA PHE A 178 -3.37 -19.91 -11.71
C PHE A 178 -2.98 -20.54 -10.37
N ARG A 179 -2.08 -21.51 -10.41
CA ARG A 179 -1.27 -21.93 -9.27
C ARG A 179 -0.34 -20.78 -8.92
N TRP A 180 -0.69 -20.05 -7.87
CA TRP A 180 0.18 -19.08 -7.26
C TRP A 180 1.30 -19.83 -6.54
N ASN A 181 2.46 -19.99 -7.17
CA ASN A 181 3.67 -20.41 -6.46
C ASN A 181 4.06 -19.30 -5.49
N TRP A 182 3.65 -19.48 -4.25
CA TRP A 182 4.11 -18.71 -3.11
C TRP A 182 5.41 -19.34 -2.60
N ASN A 183 6.53 -19.14 -3.29
CA ASN A 183 7.83 -19.34 -2.67
C ASN A 183 8.05 -18.14 -1.75
N VAL A 184 7.82 -18.37 -0.45
CA VAL A 184 8.22 -17.47 0.63
C VAL A 184 9.59 -17.97 1.07
N ALA A 185 10.64 -17.22 0.72
CA ALA A 185 11.88 -17.25 1.46
C ALA A 185 11.69 -16.47 2.77
#